data_2370ab7fd999a170257ba7ae308f2124
#
_entry.id   2370ab7fd999a170257ba7ae308f2124
#
_cell.length_a   1.000
_cell.length_b   1.000
_cell.length_c   1.000
_cell.angle_alpha   90.00
_cell.angle_beta   90.00
_cell.angle_gamma   90.00
#
_symmetry.space_group_name_H-M   'P 1'
#
loop_
_entity.id
_entity.type
_entity.pdbx_description
1 polymer ?
#
loop_
_entity_poly.entity_id
_entity_poly.type
_entity_poly.pdbx_seq_one_letter_code
_entity_poly.pdbx_strand_id
1 'polypeptide(L)'
;MTETNPNSFRNQPDDRGHFGDYGGRYVAETLMPLVLELEREYRKAQADPEFQREFDDLLEHYVGRPSPLYHAERLTEALGGAQVWFK
;
A
#
# COMPACT_ATOMS: atom_id res chain seq x y z
N MET A 1 14.93 24.23 15.95
CA MET A 1 14.48 22.91 16.21
C MET A 1 13.39 22.51 15.27
N THR A 2 13.48 21.39 14.88
CA THR A 2 12.50 20.91 14.01
C THR A 2 11.31 20.45 14.77
N GLU A 3 10.23 20.97 14.42
CA GLU A 3 9.00 20.51 14.94
C GLU A 3 8.76 19.11 14.46
N THR A 4 8.71 18.17 15.35
CA THR A 4 8.43 16.82 14.91
C THR A 4 6.95 16.59 15.06
N ASN A 5 6.31 16.47 13.94
CA ASN A 5 4.94 16.06 13.96
C ASN A 5 4.87 14.61 14.43
N PRO A 6 3.97 14.31 15.35
CA PRO A 6 3.83 12.92 15.74
C PRO A 6 3.42 12.11 14.52
N ASN A 7 4.04 10.97 14.39
CA ASN A 7 3.69 10.08 13.31
C ASN A 7 2.26 9.59 13.51
N SER A 8 1.41 9.78 12.53
CA SER A 8 0.03 9.34 12.61
C SER A 8 -0.12 8.03 11.87
N PHE A 9 -1.27 7.39 12.06
CA PHE A 9 -1.54 6.13 11.36
C PHE A 9 -1.63 6.32 9.85
N ARG A 10 -1.74 7.53 9.38
CA ARG A 10 -1.80 7.79 7.95
C ARG A 10 -0.45 7.83 7.28
N ASN A 11 0.60 8.02 8.04
CA ASN A 11 1.94 8.25 7.49
C ASN A 11 2.81 7.02 7.46
N GLN A 12 2.26 5.86 7.70
CA GLN A 12 3.04 4.63 7.81
C GLN A 12 3.91 4.67 9.07
N PRO A 13 4.44 3.54 9.49
CA PRO A 13 5.30 3.54 10.67
C PRO A 13 6.65 4.18 10.37
N ASP A 14 7.31 4.63 11.43
CA ASP A 14 8.67 5.13 11.30
C ASP A 14 9.65 3.95 11.18
N ASP A 15 10.96 4.25 11.17
CA ASP A 15 11.98 3.20 10.98
C ASP A 15 12.00 2.18 12.09
N ARG A 16 11.45 2.53 13.25
CA ARG A 16 11.40 1.62 14.39
C ARG A 16 10.05 0.92 14.51
N GLY A 17 9.18 1.12 13.52
CA GLY A 17 7.89 0.49 13.54
C GLY A 17 6.88 1.16 14.44
N HIS A 18 7.07 2.44 14.73
CA HIS A 18 6.18 3.16 15.63
C HIS A 18 5.31 4.15 14.88
N PHE A 19 4.10 4.31 15.40
CA PHE A 19 3.20 5.38 14.99
C PHE A 19 3.11 6.33 16.18
N GLY A 20 4.08 7.26 16.28
CA GLY A 20 4.17 8.09 17.45
C GLY A 20 4.57 7.27 18.67
N ASP A 21 3.70 7.25 19.66
CA ASP A 21 3.94 6.49 20.90
C ASP A 21 3.53 5.04 20.80
N TYR A 22 2.97 4.63 19.68
CA TYR A 22 2.37 3.31 19.55
C TYR A 22 3.16 2.45 18.57
N GLY A 23 3.00 1.16 18.66
CA GLY A 23 3.64 0.24 17.75
C GLY A 23 4.94 -0.32 18.28
N GLY A 24 5.82 -0.69 17.36
CA GLY A 24 7.12 -1.27 17.73
C GLY A 24 7.13 -2.77 17.46
N ARG A 25 8.18 -3.42 17.96
CA ARG A 25 8.38 -4.86 17.75
C ARG A 25 8.36 -5.59 19.09
N TYR A 26 7.24 -5.59 19.76
CA TYR A 26 7.13 -6.22 21.08
C TYR A 26 6.66 -7.65 20.92
N VAL A 27 7.59 -8.51 20.52
CA VAL A 27 7.31 -9.94 20.34
C VAL A 27 8.24 -10.74 21.25
N ALA A 28 7.93 -12.02 21.39
CA ALA A 28 8.78 -12.89 22.19
C ALA A 28 10.21 -12.88 21.63
N GLU A 29 11.18 -12.91 22.53
CA GLU A 29 12.58 -12.82 22.14
C GLU A 29 12.99 -13.93 21.19
N THR A 30 12.39 -15.09 21.33
CA THR A 30 12.68 -16.22 20.45
C THR A 30 12.24 -15.98 19.02
N LEU A 31 11.29 -15.07 18.81
CA LEU A 31 10.80 -14.75 17.47
C LEU A 31 11.53 -13.56 16.84
N MET A 32 12.27 -12.83 17.64
CA MET A 32 12.88 -11.59 17.16
C MET A 32 13.81 -11.78 15.96
N PRO A 33 14.68 -12.81 15.92
CA PRO A 33 15.53 -12.97 14.75
C PRO A 33 14.74 -13.13 13.45
N LEU A 34 13.64 -13.86 13.47
CA LEU A 34 12.81 -14.05 12.29
C LEU A 34 12.09 -12.76 11.90
N VAL A 35 11.64 -12.01 12.88
CA VAL A 35 10.96 -10.74 12.61
C VAL A 35 11.93 -9.74 11.98
N LEU A 36 13.14 -9.68 12.47
CA LEU A 36 14.14 -8.77 11.91
C LEU A 36 14.56 -9.20 10.51
N GLU A 37 14.63 -10.51 10.26
CA GLU A 37 14.92 -11.00 8.92
C GLU A 37 13.78 -10.66 7.95
N LEU A 38 12.54 -10.80 8.40
CA LEU A 38 11.40 -10.44 7.62
C LEU A 38 11.45 -8.95 7.24
N GLU A 39 11.79 -8.10 8.17
CA GLU A 39 11.91 -6.68 7.90
C GLU A 39 12.95 -6.40 6.81
N ARG A 40 14.11 -7.05 6.90
CA ARG A 40 15.15 -6.89 5.90
C ARG A 40 14.69 -7.33 4.52
N GLU A 41 14.02 -8.47 4.45
CA GLU A 41 13.50 -8.97 3.18
C GLU A 41 12.41 -8.08 2.64
N TYR A 42 11.57 -7.54 3.51
CA TYR A 42 10.53 -6.61 3.10
C TYR A 42 11.12 -5.35 2.49
N ARG A 43 12.17 -4.82 3.12
CA ARG A 43 12.83 -3.63 2.56
C ARG A 43 13.43 -3.91 1.20
N LYS A 44 14.01 -5.08 1.02
CA LYS A 44 14.54 -5.48 -0.29
C LYS A 44 13.43 -5.58 -1.32
N ALA A 45 12.31 -6.16 -0.94
CA ALA A 45 11.19 -6.30 -1.85
C ALA A 45 10.62 -4.93 -2.23
N GLN A 46 10.55 -4.01 -1.30
CA GLN A 46 10.06 -2.66 -1.59
C GLN A 46 10.93 -1.94 -2.62
N ALA A 47 12.22 -2.24 -2.64
CA ALA A 47 13.16 -1.62 -3.56
C ALA A 47 13.28 -2.37 -4.88
N ASP A 48 12.63 -3.50 -5.01
CA ASP A 48 12.73 -4.36 -6.18
C ASP A 48 11.61 -4.07 -7.17
N PRO A 49 11.91 -3.49 -8.33
CA PRO A 49 10.86 -3.17 -9.31
C PRO A 49 10.13 -4.40 -9.84
N GLU A 50 10.80 -5.54 -9.91
CA GLU A 50 10.16 -6.77 -10.36
C GLU A 50 9.10 -7.23 -9.36
N PHE A 51 9.42 -7.13 -8.07
CA PHE A 51 8.46 -7.48 -7.05
C PHE A 51 7.24 -6.57 -7.14
N GLN A 52 7.47 -5.27 -7.28
CA GLN A 52 6.38 -4.30 -7.34
C GLN A 52 5.50 -4.55 -8.57
N ARG A 53 6.11 -4.86 -9.71
CA ARG A 53 5.36 -5.11 -10.92
C ARG A 53 4.48 -6.35 -10.79
N GLU A 54 5.03 -7.42 -10.23
CA GLU A 54 4.25 -8.64 -10.03
C GLU A 54 3.11 -8.43 -9.04
N PHE A 55 3.39 -7.69 -7.97
CA PHE A 55 2.37 -7.38 -6.98
C PHE A 55 1.24 -6.58 -7.59
N ASP A 56 1.57 -5.54 -8.36
CA ASP A 56 0.56 -4.71 -9.01
C ASP A 56 -0.24 -5.48 -10.02
N ASP A 57 0.40 -6.36 -10.75
CA ASP A 57 -0.27 -7.21 -11.74
C ASP A 57 -1.29 -8.12 -11.07
N LEU A 58 -0.91 -8.71 -9.94
CA LEU A 58 -1.82 -9.57 -9.20
C LEU A 58 -3.00 -8.78 -8.62
N LEU A 59 -2.75 -7.57 -8.15
CA LEU A 59 -3.83 -6.73 -7.66
C LEU A 59 -4.83 -6.41 -8.76
N GLU A 60 -4.33 -6.10 -9.94
CA GLU A 60 -5.17 -5.70 -11.06
C GLU A 60 -5.94 -6.89 -11.67
N HIS A 61 -5.26 -8.00 -11.91
CA HIS A 61 -5.82 -9.09 -12.69
C HIS A 61 -6.33 -10.26 -11.89
N TYR A 62 -5.85 -10.42 -10.67
CA TYR A 62 -6.29 -11.55 -9.84
C TYR A 62 -7.23 -11.08 -8.72
N VAL A 63 -6.78 -10.13 -7.94
CA VAL A 63 -7.58 -9.61 -6.82
C VAL A 63 -8.68 -8.68 -7.32
N GLY A 64 -8.37 -7.89 -8.35
CA GLY A 64 -9.32 -6.93 -8.91
C GLY A 64 -9.52 -5.70 -8.05
N ARG A 65 -8.49 -5.29 -7.33
CA ARG A 65 -8.55 -4.11 -6.47
C ARG A 65 -7.28 -3.30 -6.54
N PRO A 66 -7.37 -1.98 -6.63
CA PRO A 66 -8.62 -1.24 -6.84
C PRO A 66 -9.18 -1.54 -8.22
N SER A 67 -10.51 -1.59 -8.29
CA SER A 67 -11.15 -1.85 -9.57
C SER A 67 -10.92 -0.66 -10.50
N PRO A 68 -10.67 -0.90 -11.80
CA PRO A 68 -10.41 0.20 -12.71
C PRO A 68 -11.69 0.97 -13.03
N LEU A 69 -11.52 2.24 -13.41
CA LEU A 69 -12.60 3.02 -13.93
C LEU A 69 -12.68 2.78 -15.44
N TYR A 70 -13.88 2.55 -15.92
CA TYR A 70 -14.10 2.33 -17.33
C TYR A 70 -15.01 3.41 -17.88
N HIS A 71 -14.53 4.14 -18.91
CA HIS A 71 -15.32 5.18 -19.54
C HIS A 71 -16.28 4.53 -20.54
N ALA A 72 -17.57 4.59 -20.23
CA ALA A 72 -18.60 4.02 -21.11
C ALA A 72 -18.90 5.01 -22.21
N GLU A 73 -18.09 5.00 -23.26
CA GLU A 73 -18.17 5.99 -24.32
C GLU A 73 -19.49 5.94 -25.07
N ARG A 74 -19.93 4.75 -25.43
CA ARG A 74 -21.17 4.61 -26.20
C ARG A 74 -22.39 5.05 -25.40
N LEU A 75 -22.41 4.69 -24.13
CA LEU A 75 -23.52 5.06 -23.27
C LEU A 75 -23.52 6.56 -23.02
N THR A 76 -22.35 7.13 -22.80
CA THR A 76 -22.20 8.56 -22.63
C THR A 76 -22.77 9.30 -23.83
N GLU A 77 -22.42 8.85 -25.03
CA GLU A 77 -22.90 9.49 -26.27
C GLU A 77 -24.38 9.29 -26.45
N ALA A 78 -24.89 8.10 -26.17
CA ALA A 78 -26.32 7.82 -26.34
C ALA A 78 -27.18 8.65 -25.41
N LEU A 79 -26.72 8.92 -24.21
CA LEU A 79 -27.47 9.70 -23.24
C LEU A 79 -27.38 11.20 -23.48
N GLY A 80 -26.31 11.64 -24.13
CA GLY A 80 -26.17 13.04 -24.53
C GLY A 80 -25.98 14.02 -23.39
N GLY A 81 -25.60 13.56 -22.21
CA GLY A 81 -25.42 14.42 -21.06
C GLY A 81 -24.06 14.24 -20.44
N ALA A 82 -24.03 13.93 -19.16
CA ALA A 82 -22.78 13.76 -18.43
C ALA A 82 -21.99 12.54 -18.91
N GLN A 83 -20.69 12.55 -18.66
CA GLN A 83 -19.86 11.39 -18.94
C GLN A 83 -20.20 10.28 -17.96
N VAL A 84 -20.33 9.05 -18.46
CA VAL A 84 -20.69 7.90 -17.65
C VAL A 84 -19.48 7.01 -17.48
N TRP A 85 -19.17 6.71 -16.25
CA TRP A 85 -18.04 5.86 -15.89
C TRP A 85 -18.52 4.73 -15.00
N PHE A 86 -17.99 3.56 -15.21
CA PHE A 86 -18.26 2.39 -14.36
C PHE A 86 -17.05 2.05 -13.53
N LYS A 87 -17.34 1.56 -12.34
CA LYS A 87 -16.26 1.10 -11.47
C LYS A 87 -16.45 -0.35 -11.08
#